data_34d1c2a03b57bcff9ca58ce4ac30306d
#
_entry.id   34d1c2a03b57bcff9ca58ce4ac30306d
#
_cell.length_a   1.000
_cell.length_b   1.000
_cell.length_c   1.000
_cell.angle_alpha   90.00
_cell.angle_beta   90.00
_cell.angle_gamma   90.00
#
_symmetry.space_group_name_H-M   'P 1'
#
loop_
_entity.id
_entity.type
_entity.pdbx_description
1 polymer ?
#
loop_
_entity_poly.entity_id
_entity_poly.type
_entity_poly.pdbx_seq_one_letter_code
_entity_poly.pdbx_strand_id
1 'polypeptide(L)'
;MSYVYLLLSTGNATYVGATVNLERRVRQHNRELKGGAKATSIRVKKGETWSPVCYVKNFPDWSAALQFEWKWKYLTRKQSRKLSTIERRISALHSL
;
A
#
# COMPACT_ATOMS: atom_id res chain seq x y z
N MET A 1 -16.72 -4.35 4.12
CA MET A 1 -15.52 -4.23 4.96
C MET A 1 -14.45 -3.46 4.21
N SER A 2 -13.68 -2.63 4.92
CA SER A 2 -12.61 -1.83 4.30
C SER A 2 -11.25 -2.36 4.74
N TYR A 3 -10.27 -2.23 3.86
CA TYR A 3 -8.89 -2.65 4.12
C TYR A 3 -7.94 -1.51 3.79
N VAL A 4 -6.91 -1.33 4.61
CA VAL A 4 -5.75 -0.52 4.26
C VAL A 4 -4.59 -1.49 4.11
N TYR A 5 -3.92 -1.47 2.98
CA TYR A 5 -2.97 -2.52 2.60
C TYR A 5 -1.61 -1.95 2.23
N LEU A 6 -0.60 -2.79 2.37
CA LEU A 6 0.79 -2.49 1.98
C LEU A 6 1.22 -3.49 0.91
N LEU A 7 1.66 -2.97 -0.21
CA LEU A 7 2.22 -3.78 -1.31
C LEU A 7 3.73 -3.53 -1.41
N LEU A 8 4.44 -4.56 -1.83
CA LEU A 8 5.87 -4.50 -2.14
C LEU A 8 6.07 -5.00 -3.57
N SER A 9 6.83 -4.26 -4.37
CA SER A 9 7.18 -4.69 -5.71
C SER A 9 8.48 -5.50 -5.70
N THR A 10 8.71 -6.26 -6.77
CA THR A 10 9.95 -7.01 -6.93
C THR A 10 11.18 -6.10 -7.01
N GLY A 11 10.99 -4.82 -7.33
CA GLY A 11 12.05 -3.81 -7.32
C GLY A 11 12.15 -3.03 -6.00
N ASN A 12 11.52 -3.54 -4.93
CA ASN A 12 11.55 -2.95 -3.58
C ASN A 12 10.83 -1.60 -3.44
N ALA A 13 9.93 -1.28 -4.34
CA ALA A 13 9.01 -0.14 -4.16
C ALA A 13 7.86 -0.57 -3.27
N THR A 14 7.27 0.38 -2.56
CA THR A 14 6.11 0.12 -1.68
C THR A 14 4.93 0.98 -2.09
N TYR A 15 3.72 0.50 -1.78
CA TYR A 15 2.49 1.23 -2.01
C TYR A 15 1.51 0.95 -0.89
N VAL A 16 0.91 2.00 -0.33
CA VAL A 16 -0.15 1.90 0.68
C VAL A 16 -1.43 2.44 0.06
N GLY A 17 -2.52 1.71 0.21
CA GLY A 17 -3.81 2.11 -0.32
C GLY A 17 -4.96 1.58 0.53
N ALA A 18 -6.17 1.98 0.17
CA ALA A 18 -7.39 1.51 0.81
C ALA A 18 -8.33 0.92 -0.24
N THR A 19 -9.07 -0.12 0.13
CA THR A 19 -10.00 -0.78 -0.79
C THR A 19 -11.08 -1.53 -0.02
N VAL A 20 -12.18 -1.82 -0.70
CA VAL A 20 -13.22 -2.72 -0.18
C VAL A 20 -13.07 -4.14 -0.73
N ASN A 21 -12.19 -4.35 -1.70
CA ASN A 21 -11.91 -5.66 -2.29
C ASN A 21 -10.41 -5.78 -2.57
N LEU A 22 -9.70 -6.41 -1.63
CA LEU A 22 -8.24 -6.49 -1.67
C LEU A 22 -7.73 -7.27 -2.89
N GLU A 23 -8.31 -8.45 -3.17
CA GLU A 23 -7.89 -9.29 -4.29
C GLU A 23 -8.01 -8.55 -5.61
N ARG A 24 -9.16 -7.94 -5.87
CA ARG A 24 -9.40 -7.17 -7.10
C ARG A 24 -8.41 -6.01 -7.22
N ARG A 25 -8.17 -5.29 -6.10
CA ARG A 25 -7.30 -4.12 -6.11
C ARG A 25 -5.85 -4.50 -6.42
N VAL A 26 -5.37 -5.60 -5.86
CA VAL A 26 -4.00 -6.10 -6.18
C VAL A 26 -3.88 -6.43 -7.67
N ARG A 27 -4.90 -7.08 -8.24
CA ARG A 27 -4.91 -7.38 -9.67
C ARG A 27 -4.93 -6.12 -10.53
N GLN A 28 -5.62 -5.07 -10.08
CA GLN A 28 -5.59 -3.77 -10.76
C GLN A 28 -4.18 -3.14 -10.71
N HIS A 29 -3.51 -3.21 -9.56
CA HIS A 29 -2.16 -2.69 -9.43
C HIS A 29 -1.17 -3.44 -10.32
N ASN A 30 -1.35 -4.74 -10.52
CA ASN A 30 -0.52 -5.56 -11.40
C ASN A 30 -0.96 -5.48 -12.87
N ARG A 31 -1.94 -4.64 -13.19
CA ARG A 31 -2.49 -4.44 -14.53
C ARG A 31 -3.12 -5.70 -15.14
N GLU A 32 -3.52 -6.64 -14.32
CA GLU A 32 -4.35 -7.77 -14.75
C GLU A 32 -5.79 -7.32 -14.99
N LEU A 33 -6.20 -6.21 -14.32
CA LEU A 33 -7.49 -5.55 -14.49
C LEU A 33 -7.24 -4.06 -14.67
N LYS A 34 -8.16 -3.35 -15.31
CA LYS A 34 -8.11 -1.90 -15.45
C LYS A 34 -8.36 -1.22 -14.09
N GLY A 35 -7.83 -0.01 -13.92
CA GLY A 35 -8.11 0.83 -12.76
C GLY A 35 -7.03 0.88 -11.70
N GLY A 36 -5.83 0.43 -12.01
CA GLY A 36 -4.69 0.55 -11.10
C GLY A 36 -4.19 1.99 -10.98
N ALA A 37 -3.45 2.27 -9.90
CA ALA A 37 -2.83 3.56 -9.70
C ALA A 37 -1.68 3.79 -10.69
N LYS A 38 -1.45 5.05 -11.03
CA LYS A 38 -0.35 5.41 -11.94
C LYS A 38 1.01 4.98 -11.39
N ALA A 39 1.24 5.18 -10.09
CA ALA A 39 2.51 4.83 -9.45
C ALA A 39 2.82 3.34 -9.55
N THR A 40 1.82 2.47 -9.33
CA THR A 40 2.00 1.02 -9.42
C THR A 40 2.14 0.57 -10.87
N SER A 41 1.42 1.19 -11.80
CA SER A 41 1.49 0.88 -13.23
C SER A 41 2.86 1.15 -13.82
N ILE A 42 3.53 2.20 -13.39
CA ILE A 42 4.90 2.54 -13.84
C ILE A 42 5.86 1.39 -13.54
N ARG A 43 5.75 0.79 -12.36
CA ARG A 43 6.61 -0.33 -11.94
C ARG A 43 6.33 -1.58 -12.77
N VAL A 44 5.06 -1.87 -13.03
CA VAL A 44 4.68 -3.03 -13.86
C VAL A 44 5.23 -2.89 -15.28
N LYS A 45 5.20 -1.68 -15.84
CA LYS A 45 5.79 -1.40 -17.16
C LYS A 45 7.29 -1.66 -17.21
N LYS A 46 7.97 -1.58 -16.04
CA LYS A 46 9.40 -1.89 -15.93
C LYS A 46 9.67 -3.37 -15.65
N GLY A 47 8.65 -4.21 -15.67
CA GLY A 47 8.78 -5.64 -15.45
C GLY A 47 8.63 -6.07 -13.99
N GLU A 48 8.23 -5.18 -13.09
CA GLU A 48 8.02 -5.52 -11.68
C GLU A 48 6.62 -6.04 -11.45
N THR A 49 6.44 -6.81 -10.36
CA THR A 49 5.12 -7.26 -9.91
C THR A 49 4.92 -6.85 -8.46
N TRP A 50 3.66 -6.65 -8.07
CA TRP A 50 3.27 -6.25 -6.73
C TRP A 50 2.70 -7.42 -5.96
N SER A 51 3.10 -7.56 -4.69
CA SER A 51 2.55 -8.57 -3.78
C SER A 51 2.14 -7.91 -2.46
N PRO A 52 1.02 -8.35 -1.86
CA PRO A 52 0.62 -7.82 -0.56
C PRO A 52 1.58 -8.30 0.54
N VAL A 53 1.98 -7.38 1.40
CA VAL A 53 2.79 -7.68 2.59
C VAL A 53 1.87 -7.87 3.79
N CYS A 54 0.93 -6.95 3.98
CA CYS A 54 -0.02 -6.99 5.08
C CYS A 54 -1.21 -6.08 4.79
N TYR A 55 -2.24 -6.20 5.61
CA TYR A 55 -3.36 -5.29 5.56
C TYR A 55 -3.95 -5.10 6.96
N VAL A 56 -4.64 -3.98 7.14
CA VAL A 56 -5.39 -3.66 8.36
C VAL A 56 -6.86 -3.62 8.00
N LYS A 57 -7.70 -4.19 8.84
CA LYS A 57 -9.16 -4.25 8.63
C LYS A 57 -9.90 -3.86 9.91
N ASN A 58 -11.23 -4.01 9.89
CA ASN A 58 -12.12 -3.72 11.02
C ASN A 58 -12.29 -2.23 11.29
N PHE A 59 -12.23 -1.42 10.22
CA PHE A 59 -12.58 0.00 10.34
C PHE A 59 -14.09 0.15 10.47
N PRO A 60 -14.57 1.10 11.30
CA PRO A 60 -16.01 1.33 11.45
C PRO A 60 -16.68 1.81 10.16
N ASP A 61 -15.95 2.53 9.31
CA ASP A 61 -16.45 3.04 8.03
C ASP A 61 -15.30 3.35 7.08
N TRP A 62 -15.65 3.74 5.86
CA TRP A 62 -14.67 4.06 4.82
C TRP A 62 -13.80 5.27 5.19
N SER A 63 -14.41 6.26 5.85
CA SER A 63 -13.69 7.47 6.27
C SER A 63 -12.54 7.13 7.23
N ALA A 64 -12.80 6.22 8.19
CA ALA A 64 -11.77 5.78 9.13
C ALA A 64 -10.62 5.07 8.40
N ALA A 65 -10.92 4.26 7.39
CA ALA A 65 -9.90 3.60 6.57
C ALA A 65 -9.05 4.62 5.82
N LEU A 66 -9.66 5.64 5.23
CA LEU A 66 -8.95 6.69 4.51
C LEU A 66 -8.06 7.53 5.44
N GLN A 67 -8.52 7.81 6.65
CA GLN A 67 -7.72 8.52 7.66
C GLN A 67 -6.51 7.69 8.06
N PHE A 68 -6.68 6.39 8.25
CA PHE A 68 -5.59 5.47 8.59
C PHE A 68 -4.56 5.42 7.46
N GLU A 69 -5.00 5.30 6.22
CA GLU A 69 -4.14 5.30 5.04
C GLU A 69 -3.30 6.57 4.98
N TRP A 70 -3.94 7.74 5.16
CA TRP A 70 -3.25 9.02 5.14
C TRP A 70 -2.17 9.10 6.24
N LYS A 71 -2.54 8.68 7.46
CA LYS A 71 -1.65 8.74 8.61
C LYS A 71 -0.46 7.80 8.44
N TRP A 72 -0.69 6.62 7.88
CA TRP A 72 0.38 5.66 7.58
C TRP A 72 1.38 6.26 6.60
N LYS A 73 0.90 6.85 5.53
CA LYS A 73 1.76 7.52 4.54
C LYS A 73 2.54 8.68 5.16
N TYR A 74 1.86 9.48 5.99
CA TYR A 74 2.48 10.61 6.68
C TYR A 74 3.61 10.14 7.59
N LEU A 75 3.35 9.16 8.44
CA LEU A 75 4.35 8.64 9.39
C LEU A 75 5.50 7.94 8.67
N THR A 76 5.25 7.33 7.52
CA THR A 76 6.29 6.72 6.70
C THR A 76 7.33 7.76 6.28
N ARG A 77 6.88 8.95 5.87
CA ARG A 77 7.78 10.03 5.47
C ARG A 77 8.61 10.58 6.63
N LYS A 78 8.17 10.35 7.86
CA LYS A 78 8.90 10.79 9.07
C LYS A 78 9.96 9.80 9.52
N GLN A 79 9.99 8.59 8.95
CA GLN A 79 10.97 7.57 9.33
C GLN A 79 12.37 7.90 8.81
N SER A 80 13.39 7.33 9.45
CA SER A 80 14.78 7.54 9.07
C SER A 80 15.05 7.14 7.62
N ARG A 81 15.80 7.95 6.90
CA ARG A 81 16.22 7.66 5.53
C ARG A 81 17.25 6.52 5.45
N LYS A 82 17.81 6.09 6.59
CA LYS A 82 18.69 4.94 6.67
C LYS A 82 17.95 3.63 6.52
N LEU A 83 16.62 3.63 6.76
CA LEU A 83 15.76 2.45 6.59
C LEU A 83 15.40 2.29 5.11
N SER A 84 15.21 1.03 4.67
CA SER A 84 14.67 0.74 3.35
C SER A 84 13.22 1.19 3.26
N THR A 85 12.66 1.21 2.04
CA THR A 85 11.26 1.62 1.85
C THR A 85 10.30 0.75 2.65
N ILE A 86 10.50 -0.57 2.63
CA ILE A 86 9.62 -1.49 3.37
C ILE A 86 9.79 -1.32 4.88
N GLU A 87 11.02 -1.14 5.36
CA GLU A 87 11.28 -0.93 6.79
C GLU A 87 10.61 0.35 7.30
N ARG A 88 10.60 1.43 6.51
CA ARG A 88 9.90 2.66 6.87
C ARG A 88 8.41 2.43 7.01
N ARG A 89 7.82 1.65 6.09
CA ARG A 89 6.38 1.31 6.13
C ARG A 89 6.03 0.53 7.38
N ILE A 90 6.83 -0.49 7.71
CA ILE A 90 6.59 -1.34 8.89
C ILE A 90 6.78 -0.54 10.17
N SER A 91 7.84 0.26 10.26
CA SER A 91 8.08 1.11 11.42
C SER A 91 6.94 2.11 11.64
N ALA A 92 6.46 2.73 10.56
CA ALA A 92 5.33 3.66 10.64
C ALA A 92 4.06 2.95 11.12
N LEU A 93 3.81 1.73 10.64
CA LEU A 93 2.64 0.94 11.05
C LEU A 93 2.64 0.69 12.56
N HIS A 94 3.79 0.37 13.13
CA HIS A 94 3.92 0.15 14.57
C HIS A 94 3.69 1.41 15.40
N SER A 95 3.76 2.58 14.78
CA SER A 95 3.53 3.86 15.45
C SER A 95 2.05 4.31 15.42
N LEU A 96 1.21 3.55 14.73
CA LEU A 96 -0.22 3.86 14.57
C LEU A 96 -1.07 3.34 15.73
#